data_0d2ec08f5a887e6d6ef3f6dce4a83cde
#
_entry.id   0d2ec08f5a887e6d6ef3f6dce4a83cde
#
_cell.length_a   1.000
_cell.length_b   1.000
_cell.length_c   1.000
_cell.angle_alpha   90.00
_cell.angle_beta   90.00
_cell.angle_gamma   90.00
#
_symmetry.space_group_name_H-M   'P 1'
#
loop_
_entity.id
_entity.type
_entity.pdbx_description
1 polymer ?
#
loop_
_entity_poly.entity_id
_entity_poly.type
_entity_poly.pdbx_seq_one_letter_code
_entity_poly.pdbx_strand_id
1 'polypeptide(L)'
;MITYRVRLDVPRELIVFVSRLLARHRREIGTRKGTRILGCYRLALFVLAWYRDKTGIPRLGAGFGLSQATAYRYVAEGTKVIAAQAPGLEEALERAVKEGTPYVILDGKIVASGRCHEKTVSRKGRDIDLWYPGKKKDFGGNIQGLFYPGGLPMWISDVLPGNVHDLAAAGEGAGRAAELHGQNARPGRLRV
;
A
#
# COMPACT_ATOMS: atom_id res chain seq x y z
N MET A 1 4.61 -32.84 -20.09
CA MET A 1 4.46 -31.75 -19.10
C MET A 1 5.68 -30.84 -19.24
N ILE A 2 5.47 -29.53 -19.46
CA ILE A 2 6.56 -28.53 -19.51
C ILE A 2 6.74 -27.97 -18.11
N THR A 3 7.92 -28.19 -17.51
CA THR A 3 8.24 -27.63 -16.20
C THR A 3 8.77 -26.20 -16.37
N TYR A 4 8.05 -25.24 -15.84
CA TYR A 4 8.45 -23.84 -15.83
C TYR A 4 9.07 -23.48 -14.48
N ARG A 5 10.34 -23.05 -14.47
CA ARG A 5 11.01 -22.55 -13.26
C ARG A 5 10.94 -21.03 -13.23
N VAL A 6 10.30 -20.48 -12.22
CA VAL A 6 10.27 -19.03 -11.96
C VAL A 6 11.38 -18.72 -10.96
N ARG A 7 12.23 -17.75 -11.29
CA ARG A 7 13.21 -17.19 -10.37
C ARG A 7 12.61 -15.95 -9.72
N LEU A 8 12.42 -15.99 -8.40
CA LEU A 8 12.00 -14.82 -7.65
C LEU A 8 13.21 -13.91 -7.41
N ASP A 9 13.23 -12.76 -8.09
CA ASP A 9 14.28 -11.77 -7.98
C ASP A 9 14.00 -10.83 -6.79
N VAL A 10 14.20 -11.37 -5.59
CA VAL A 10 14.15 -10.63 -4.32
C VAL A 10 15.26 -11.12 -3.40
N PRO A 11 15.85 -10.24 -2.57
CA PRO A 11 16.87 -10.62 -1.61
C PRO A 11 16.35 -11.67 -0.61
N ARG A 12 17.18 -12.64 -0.26
CA ARG A 12 16.83 -13.68 0.72
C ARG A 12 16.47 -13.06 2.08
N GLU A 13 17.13 -11.99 2.44
CA GLU A 13 16.92 -11.23 3.67
C GLU A 13 15.49 -10.71 3.77
N LEU A 14 14.92 -10.22 2.66
CA LEU A 14 13.53 -9.78 2.59
C LEU A 14 12.57 -10.94 2.82
N ILE A 15 12.83 -12.11 2.21
CA ILE A 15 11.99 -13.31 2.41
C ILE A 15 12.01 -13.73 3.89
N VAL A 16 13.20 -13.74 4.51
CA VAL A 16 13.37 -14.08 5.93
C VAL A 16 12.66 -13.06 6.81
N PHE A 17 12.79 -11.77 6.52
CA PHE A 17 12.11 -10.70 7.25
C PHE A 17 10.58 -10.88 7.22
N VAL A 18 9.99 -11.01 6.04
CA VAL A 18 8.54 -11.22 5.89
C VAL A 18 8.10 -12.53 6.56
N SER A 19 8.89 -13.59 6.46
CA SER A 19 8.63 -14.86 7.14
C SER A 19 8.56 -14.71 8.67
N ARG A 20 9.43 -13.90 9.27
CA ARG A 20 9.42 -13.60 10.71
C ARG A 20 8.19 -12.81 11.12
N LEU A 21 7.76 -11.84 10.31
CA LEU A 21 6.53 -11.08 10.54
C LEU A 21 5.31 -12.00 10.53
N LEU A 22 5.21 -12.87 9.53
CA LEU A 22 4.13 -13.86 9.42
C LEU A 22 4.13 -14.85 10.60
N ALA A 23 5.31 -15.26 11.05
CA ALA A 23 5.44 -16.14 12.20
C ALA A 23 4.99 -15.47 13.50
N ARG A 24 5.30 -14.18 13.68
CA ARG A 24 4.82 -13.36 14.80
C ARG A 24 3.30 -13.29 14.77
N HIS A 25 2.73 -12.83 13.66
CA HIS A 25 1.29 -12.71 13.47
C HIS A 25 0.55 -14.04 13.78
N ARG A 26 1.04 -15.16 13.25
CA ARG A 26 0.41 -16.47 13.50
C ARG A 26 0.48 -16.91 14.95
N ARG A 27 1.50 -16.51 15.71
CA ARG A 27 1.56 -16.73 17.15
C ARG A 27 0.54 -15.87 17.89
N GLU A 28 0.45 -14.60 17.53
CA GLU A 28 -0.49 -13.64 18.13
C GLU A 28 -1.96 -14.09 17.98
N ILE A 29 -2.32 -14.60 16.79
CA ILE A 29 -3.68 -15.12 16.54
C ILE A 29 -3.88 -16.58 16.95
N GLY A 30 -2.92 -17.19 17.64
CA GLY A 30 -3.04 -18.55 18.17
C GLY A 30 -3.12 -19.64 17.09
N THR A 31 -2.49 -19.46 15.93
CA THR A 31 -2.51 -20.49 14.87
C THR A 31 -1.82 -21.76 15.32
N ARG A 32 -2.53 -22.89 15.34
CA ARG A 32 -1.99 -24.19 15.73
C ARG A 32 -0.96 -24.68 14.68
N LYS A 33 0.12 -25.32 15.14
CA LYS A 33 1.11 -25.95 14.27
C LYS A 33 0.46 -27.00 13.36
N GLY A 34 0.90 -27.05 12.09
CA GLY A 34 0.41 -28.04 11.12
C GLY A 34 -0.96 -27.77 10.49
N THR A 35 -1.69 -26.71 10.92
CA THR A 35 -3.01 -26.39 10.35
C THR A 35 -2.96 -25.59 9.04
N ARG A 36 -1.79 -25.10 8.66
CA ARG A 36 -1.60 -24.28 7.45
C ARG A 36 -0.79 -25.04 6.41
N ILE A 37 -1.28 -25.09 5.18
CA ILE A 37 -0.60 -25.76 4.04
C ILE A 37 0.80 -25.17 3.81
N LEU A 38 0.93 -23.83 3.86
CA LEU A 38 2.22 -23.16 3.75
C LEU A 38 2.75 -22.75 5.13
N GLY A 39 3.98 -23.16 5.42
CA GLY A 39 4.77 -22.56 6.50
C GLY A 39 5.10 -21.09 6.19
N CYS A 40 5.51 -20.32 7.21
CA CYS A 40 5.70 -18.87 7.08
C CYS A 40 6.72 -18.50 5.99
N TYR A 41 7.79 -19.28 5.79
CA TYR A 41 8.77 -19.02 4.74
C TYR A 41 8.19 -19.21 3.34
N ARG A 42 7.45 -20.32 3.10
CA ARG A 42 6.78 -20.55 1.80
C ARG A 42 5.65 -19.55 1.57
N LEU A 43 4.96 -19.09 2.62
CA LEU A 43 3.97 -18.02 2.51
C LEU A 43 4.61 -16.70 2.15
N ALA A 44 5.76 -16.35 2.73
CA ALA A 44 6.53 -15.17 2.35
C ALA A 44 6.91 -15.20 0.86
N LEU A 45 7.43 -16.35 0.37
CA LEU A 45 7.73 -16.55 -1.05
C LEU A 45 6.48 -16.34 -1.92
N PHE A 46 5.35 -16.93 -1.53
CA PHE A 46 4.08 -16.82 -2.27
C PHE A 46 3.61 -15.38 -2.39
N VAL A 47 3.61 -14.63 -1.28
CA VAL A 47 3.16 -13.25 -1.25
C VAL A 47 4.11 -12.33 -2.02
N LEU A 48 5.42 -12.47 -1.84
CA LEU A 48 6.41 -11.67 -2.56
C LEU A 48 6.41 -11.96 -4.06
N ALA A 49 6.21 -13.21 -4.48
CA ALA A 49 6.03 -13.57 -5.89
C ALA A 49 4.78 -12.89 -6.48
N TRP A 50 3.68 -12.86 -5.73
CA TRP A 50 2.46 -12.17 -6.18
C TRP A 50 2.70 -10.67 -6.36
N TYR A 51 3.37 -10.00 -5.41
CA TYR A 51 3.69 -8.57 -5.52
C TYR A 51 4.64 -8.28 -6.69
N ARG A 52 5.64 -9.13 -6.89
CA ARG A 52 6.66 -8.94 -7.93
C ARG A 52 6.11 -9.18 -9.34
N ASP A 53 5.43 -10.30 -9.53
CA ASP A 53 5.07 -10.77 -10.87
C ASP A 53 3.63 -10.38 -11.26
N LYS A 54 2.83 -9.91 -10.29
CA LYS A 54 1.41 -9.58 -10.48
C LYS A 54 0.61 -10.69 -11.16
N THR A 55 1.06 -11.93 -11.02
CA THR A 55 0.39 -13.11 -11.56
C THR A 55 -0.98 -13.29 -10.90
N GLY A 56 -1.98 -13.71 -11.65
CA GLY A 56 -3.31 -14.02 -11.12
C GLY A 56 -3.22 -15.03 -9.95
N ILE A 57 -3.85 -14.67 -8.83
CA ILE A 57 -3.78 -15.43 -7.56
C ILE A 57 -4.11 -16.92 -7.73
N PRO A 58 -5.17 -17.30 -8.51
CA PRO A 58 -5.47 -18.73 -8.73
C PRO A 58 -4.34 -19.50 -9.40
N ARG A 59 -3.70 -18.90 -10.42
CA ARG A 59 -2.60 -19.52 -11.15
C ARG A 59 -1.36 -19.67 -10.29
N LEU A 60 -0.99 -18.62 -9.56
CA LEU A 60 0.12 -18.66 -8.61
C LEU A 60 -0.15 -19.68 -7.50
N GLY A 61 -1.38 -19.70 -6.95
CA GLY A 61 -1.79 -20.64 -5.92
C GLY A 61 -1.66 -22.08 -6.35
N ALA A 62 -2.06 -22.40 -7.59
CA ALA A 62 -1.90 -23.75 -8.16
C ALA A 62 -0.43 -24.20 -8.17
N GLY A 63 0.52 -23.30 -8.49
CA GLY A 63 1.96 -23.58 -8.43
C GLY A 63 2.49 -23.89 -7.02
N PHE A 64 1.78 -23.43 -5.97
CA PHE A 64 2.09 -23.72 -4.57
C PHE A 64 1.26 -24.87 -3.98
N GLY A 65 0.42 -25.53 -4.79
CA GLY A 65 -0.47 -26.61 -4.35
C GLY A 65 -1.65 -26.12 -3.51
N LEU A 66 -2.12 -24.89 -3.74
CA LEU A 66 -3.22 -24.28 -3.00
C LEU A 66 -4.51 -24.28 -3.80
N SER A 67 -5.65 -24.46 -3.10
CA SER A 67 -6.94 -24.12 -3.68
C SER A 67 -7.06 -22.60 -3.86
N GLN A 68 -7.90 -22.18 -4.81
CA GLN A 68 -8.14 -20.77 -5.11
C GLN A 68 -8.52 -19.97 -3.83
N ALA A 69 -9.47 -20.46 -3.06
CA ALA A 69 -9.91 -19.82 -1.82
C ALA A 69 -8.77 -19.67 -0.80
N THR A 70 -7.90 -20.68 -0.68
CA THR A 70 -6.75 -20.61 0.23
C THR A 70 -5.69 -19.62 -0.28
N ALA A 71 -5.47 -19.55 -1.60
CA ALA A 71 -4.54 -18.61 -2.20
C ALA A 71 -4.96 -17.15 -1.92
N TYR A 72 -6.23 -16.80 -2.11
CA TYR A 72 -6.74 -15.46 -1.75
C TYR A 72 -6.59 -15.15 -0.26
N ARG A 73 -6.91 -16.10 0.62
CA ARG A 73 -6.71 -15.91 2.08
C ARG A 73 -5.25 -15.67 2.45
N TYR A 74 -4.33 -16.35 1.79
CA TYR A 74 -2.89 -16.19 2.04
C TYR A 74 -2.34 -14.87 1.52
N VAL A 75 -2.82 -14.40 0.37
CA VAL A 75 -2.49 -13.04 -0.10
C VAL A 75 -3.02 -12.01 0.90
N ALA A 76 -4.27 -12.12 1.34
CA ALA A 76 -4.85 -11.21 2.32
C ALA A 76 -4.09 -11.23 3.67
N GLU A 77 -3.72 -12.43 4.19
CA GLU A 77 -2.89 -12.58 5.39
C GLU A 77 -1.55 -11.86 5.23
N GLY A 78 -0.85 -12.11 4.12
CA GLY A 78 0.45 -11.51 3.85
C GLY A 78 0.39 -10.00 3.67
N THR A 79 -0.58 -9.52 2.89
CA THR A 79 -0.80 -8.08 2.68
C THR A 79 -1.08 -7.36 4.00
N LYS A 80 -1.97 -7.89 4.83
CA LYS A 80 -2.27 -7.33 6.15
C LYS A 80 -1.03 -7.22 7.03
N VAL A 81 -0.23 -8.29 7.08
CA VAL A 81 0.98 -8.34 7.92
C VAL A 81 2.06 -7.36 7.43
N ILE A 82 2.22 -7.23 6.11
CA ILE A 82 3.19 -6.29 5.53
C ILE A 82 2.70 -4.85 5.71
N ALA A 83 1.43 -4.56 5.44
CA ALA A 83 0.85 -3.24 5.59
C ALA A 83 0.95 -2.71 7.03
N ALA A 84 0.83 -3.59 8.03
CA ALA A 84 1.02 -3.22 9.43
C ALA A 84 2.44 -2.76 9.79
N GLN A 85 3.41 -2.87 8.88
CA GLN A 85 4.78 -2.35 9.05
C GLN A 85 4.97 -1.00 8.36
N ALA A 86 3.95 -0.48 7.65
CA ALA A 86 4.04 0.82 7.02
C ALA A 86 4.16 1.91 8.09
N PRO A 87 5.07 2.89 7.93
CA PRO A 87 5.20 3.99 8.87
C PRO A 87 3.96 4.90 8.83
N GLY A 88 3.64 5.52 9.95
CA GLY A 88 2.71 6.64 9.97
C GLY A 88 3.30 7.88 9.29
N LEU A 89 2.44 8.86 8.95
CA LEU A 89 2.88 10.10 8.30
C LEU A 89 3.91 10.85 9.16
N GLU A 90 3.62 11.01 10.45
CA GLU A 90 4.52 11.70 11.38
C GLU A 90 5.90 11.00 11.47
N GLU A 91 5.90 9.68 11.62
CA GLU A 91 7.14 8.89 11.66
C GLU A 91 7.95 9.03 10.37
N ALA A 92 7.29 9.04 9.20
CA ALA A 92 7.95 9.21 7.92
C ALA A 92 8.59 10.60 7.78
N LEU A 93 7.89 11.66 8.22
CA LEU A 93 8.39 13.03 8.21
C LEU A 93 9.56 13.23 9.19
N GLU A 94 9.43 12.73 10.42
CA GLU A 94 10.52 12.78 11.40
C GLU A 94 11.79 12.07 10.89
N ARG A 95 11.61 10.93 10.23
CA ARG A 95 12.70 10.20 9.59
C ARG A 95 13.37 11.03 8.51
N ALA A 96 12.61 11.70 7.63
CA ALA A 96 13.14 12.56 6.59
C ALA A 96 13.95 13.72 7.15
N VAL A 97 13.46 14.37 8.22
CA VAL A 97 14.17 15.43 8.92
C VAL A 97 15.48 14.91 9.51
N LYS A 98 15.44 13.77 10.21
CA LYS A 98 16.62 13.15 10.83
C LYS A 98 17.69 12.74 9.81
N GLU A 99 17.28 12.31 8.63
CA GLU A 99 18.15 11.95 7.52
C GLU A 99 18.66 13.16 6.73
N GLY A 100 18.22 14.38 7.07
CA GLY A 100 18.60 15.61 6.37
C GLY A 100 18.04 15.69 4.95
N THR A 101 16.90 15.07 4.69
CA THR A 101 16.23 15.10 3.38
C THR A 101 15.86 16.53 3.02
N PRO A 102 16.35 17.11 1.89
CA PRO A 102 16.20 18.53 1.59
C PRO A 102 14.76 18.94 1.24
N TYR A 103 13.98 18.02 0.69
CA TYR A 103 12.55 18.16 0.37
C TYR A 103 11.90 16.80 0.20
N VAL A 104 10.58 16.77 0.29
CA VAL A 104 9.76 15.59 -0.02
C VAL A 104 8.85 15.90 -1.19
N ILE A 105 8.50 14.88 -1.97
CA ILE A 105 7.56 15.00 -3.10
C ILE A 105 6.22 14.44 -2.62
N LEU A 106 5.17 15.26 -2.70
CA LEU A 106 3.79 14.83 -2.48
C LEU A 106 3.15 14.58 -3.84
N ASP A 107 2.64 13.38 -4.06
CA ASP A 107 1.94 13.01 -5.29
C ASP A 107 0.67 12.22 -4.96
N GLY A 108 -0.38 12.50 -5.72
CA GLY A 108 -1.68 11.85 -5.59
C GLY A 108 -2.01 10.97 -6.79
N LYS A 109 -2.52 9.78 -6.54
CA LYS A 109 -2.91 8.85 -7.59
C LYS A 109 -4.31 8.29 -7.38
N ILE A 110 -5.13 8.33 -8.44
CA ILE A 110 -6.38 7.59 -8.48
C ILE A 110 -6.11 6.13 -8.85
N VAL A 111 -6.43 5.24 -7.93
CA VAL A 111 -6.39 3.78 -8.15
C VAL A 111 -7.78 3.34 -8.56
N ALA A 112 -7.89 2.78 -9.77
CA ALA A 112 -9.17 2.28 -10.28
C ALA A 112 -9.73 1.19 -9.35
N SER A 113 -11.01 1.29 -9.05
CA SER A 113 -11.76 0.29 -8.29
C SER A 113 -12.93 -0.23 -9.14
N GLY A 114 -13.53 -1.34 -8.73
CA GLY A 114 -14.83 -1.73 -9.26
C GLY A 114 -15.86 -0.63 -8.96
N ARG A 115 -17.01 -0.68 -9.66
CA ARG A 115 -18.09 0.29 -9.47
C ARG A 115 -18.58 0.27 -8.02
N CYS A 116 -18.38 1.39 -7.31
CA CYS A 116 -18.92 1.62 -5.98
C CYS A 116 -20.20 2.46 -6.12
N HIS A 117 -21.30 1.97 -5.57
CA HIS A 117 -22.62 2.65 -5.64
C HIS A 117 -22.85 3.65 -4.50
N GLU A 118 -21.84 3.90 -3.68
CA GLU A 118 -21.96 4.84 -2.57
C GLU A 118 -22.16 6.25 -3.11
N LYS A 119 -23.20 6.91 -2.61
CA LYS A 119 -23.59 8.27 -2.99
C LYS A 119 -23.23 9.26 -1.90
N THR A 120 -23.01 10.50 -2.33
CA THR A 120 -22.85 11.64 -1.44
C THR A 120 -23.50 12.86 -2.05
N VAL A 121 -23.73 13.89 -1.24
CA VAL A 121 -24.32 15.14 -1.72
C VAL A 121 -23.21 16.15 -2.01
N SER A 122 -23.19 16.69 -3.22
CA SER A 122 -22.26 17.75 -3.61
C SER A 122 -22.57 19.06 -2.87
N ARG A 123 -21.60 20.00 -2.85
CA ARG A 123 -21.81 21.36 -2.30
C ARG A 123 -23.01 22.11 -2.92
N LYS A 124 -23.47 21.70 -4.11
CA LYS A 124 -24.63 22.25 -4.82
C LYS A 124 -25.91 21.48 -4.55
N GLY A 125 -25.96 20.58 -3.55
CA GLY A 125 -27.13 19.79 -3.19
C GLY A 125 -27.51 18.67 -4.19
N ARG A 126 -26.59 18.26 -5.07
CA ARG A 126 -26.85 17.20 -6.05
C ARG A 126 -26.25 15.88 -5.57
N ASP A 127 -26.96 14.78 -5.78
CA ASP A 127 -26.42 13.44 -5.56
C ASP A 127 -25.30 13.14 -6.56
N ILE A 128 -24.17 12.74 -6.06
CA ILE A 128 -22.99 12.35 -6.83
C ILE A 128 -22.45 11.02 -6.34
N ASP A 129 -21.73 10.33 -7.20
CA ASP A 129 -21.00 9.12 -6.82
C ASP A 129 -19.75 9.51 -6.02
N LEU A 130 -19.66 9.00 -4.79
CA LEU A 130 -18.53 9.29 -3.87
C LEU A 130 -17.19 8.87 -4.45
N TRP A 131 -17.14 7.75 -5.16
CA TRP A 131 -15.94 7.14 -5.71
C TRP A 131 -15.68 7.50 -7.17
N TYR A 132 -16.37 8.51 -7.73
CA TYR A 132 -16.21 8.91 -9.12
C TYR A 132 -15.49 10.25 -9.26
N PRO A 133 -14.16 10.26 -9.51
CA PRO A 133 -13.41 11.47 -9.80
C PRO A 133 -13.75 11.98 -11.21
N GLY A 134 -14.28 13.19 -11.30
CA GLY A 134 -14.70 13.79 -12.57
C GLY A 134 -13.58 13.93 -13.61
N LYS A 135 -12.32 14.09 -13.17
CA LYS A 135 -11.16 14.17 -14.06
C LYS A 135 -10.87 12.86 -14.79
N LYS A 136 -10.99 11.71 -14.13
CA LYS A 136 -10.60 10.42 -14.68
C LYS A 136 -11.72 9.69 -15.40
N LYS A 137 -12.97 10.13 -15.20
CA LYS A 137 -14.19 9.53 -15.79
C LYS A 137 -14.31 8.01 -15.53
N ASP A 138 -13.80 7.55 -14.40
CA ASP A 138 -13.83 6.15 -13.98
C ASP A 138 -13.89 6.09 -12.45
N PHE A 139 -14.41 4.98 -11.90
CA PHE A 139 -14.47 4.79 -10.44
C PHE A 139 -13.08 4.51 -9.87
N GLY A 140 -12.76 5.12 -8.74
CA GLY A 140 -11.50 4.89 -8.07
C GLY A 140 -11.36 5.60 -6.73
N GLY A 141 -10.40 5.14 -5.95
CA GLY A 141 -9.98 5.78 -4.73
C GLY A 141 -8.75 6.65 -4.94
N ASN A 142 -8.69 7.77 -4.26
CA ASN A 142 -7.55 8.67 -4.24
C ASN A 142 -6.58 8.25 -3.13
N ILE A 143 -5.30 8.07 -3.49
CA ILE A 143 -4.21 7.73 -2.57
C ILE A 143 -3.17 8.83 -2.69
N GLN A 144 -2.72 9.35 -1.56
CA GLN A 144 -1.62 10.30 -1.48
C GLN A 144 -0.34 9.58 -1.07
N GLY A 145 0.79 9.96 -1.64
CA GLY A 145 2.09 9.43 -1.28
C GLY A 145 3.11 10.52 -1.04
N LEU A 146 3.95 10.33 -0.04
CA LEU A 146 5.18 11.08 0.15
C LEU A 146 6.37 10.26 -0.34
N PHE A 147 7.23 10.92 -1.08
CA PHE A 147 8.40 10.29 -1.69
C PHE A 147 9.66 11.07 -1.37
N TYR A 148 10.77 10.36 -1.27
CA TYR A 148 12.11 10.96 -1.27
C TYR A 148 12.41 11.65 -2.61
N PRO A 149 13.41 12.56 -2.66
CA PRO A 149 13.84 13.18 -3.93
C PRO A 149 14.17 12.17 -5.04
N GLY A 150 14.64 10.97 -4.66
CA GLY A 150 14.92 9.87 -5.59
C GLY A 150 13.70 9.05 -6.02
N GLY A 151 12.48 9.44 -5.63
CA GLY A 151 11.24 8.76 -6.01
C GLY A 151 10.90 7.52 -5.18
N LEU A 152 11.67 7.19 -4.14
CA LEU A 152 11.32 6.10 -3.22
C LEU A 152 10.16 6.53 -2.30
N PRO A 153 9.13 5.70 -2.12
CA PRO A 153 8.03 6.02 -1.22
C PRO A 153 8.49 6.03 0.24
N MET A 154 8.07 7.04 0.97
CA MET A 154 8.26 7.18 2.41
C MET A 154 7.01 6.81 3.19
N TRP A 155 5.86 7.23 2.66
CA TRP A 155 4.55 7.03 3.26
C TRP A 155 3.48 7.01 2.17
N ILE A 156 2.42 6.25 2.40
CA ILE A 156 1.24 6.17 1.55
C ILE A 156 0.01 6.29 2.46
N SER A 157 -0.94 7.15 2.07
CA SER A 157 -2.19 7.35 2.80
C SER A 157 -3.11 6.15 2.72
N ASP A 158 -4.12 6.15 3.58
CA ASP A 158 -5.33 5.38 3.33
C ASP A 158 -6.02 5.85 2.04
N VAL A 159 -6.89 5.00 1.52
CA VAL A 159 -7.66 5.31 0.32
C VAL A 159 -8.78 6.27 0.66
N LEU A 160 -8.75 7.45 0.04
CA LEU A 160 -9.82 8.44 0.12
C LEU A 160 -10.80 8.28 -1.06
N PRO A 161 -12.05 8.71 -0.92
CA PRO A 161 -12.98 8.74 -2.04
C PRO A 161 -12.45 9.52 -3.24
N GLY A 162 -12.66 8.99 -4.44
CA GLY A 162 -12.10 9.57 -5.67
C GLY A 162 -12.63 10.96 -6.04
N ASN A 163 -13.77 11.39 -5.48
CA ASN A 163 -14.30 12.74 -5.66
C ASN A 163 -13.59 13.81 -4.80
N VAL A 164 -12.72 13.39 -3.85
CA VAL A 164 -11.91 14.31 -3.04
C VAL A 164 -10.74 14.80 -3.89
N HIS A 165 -10.63 16.14 -4.05
CA HIS A 165 -9.53 16.74 -4.79
C HIS A 165 -8.19 16.57 -4.07
N ASP A 166 -7.13 16.38 -4.83
CA ASP A 166 -5.77 16.16 -4.33
C ASP A 166 -5.33 17.23 -3.31
N LEU A 167 -5.67 18.51 -3.54
CA LEU A 167 -5.39 19.60 -2.60
C LEU A 167 -6.15 19.48 -1.27
N ALA A 168 -7.38 18.96 -1.27
CA ALA A 168 -8.15 18.75 -0.05
C ALA A 168 -7.67 17.51 0.69
N ALA A 169 -7.32 16.45 -0.06
CA ALA A 169 -6.72 15.23 0.47
C ALA A 169 -5.31 15.50 1.05
N ALA A 170 -4.54 16.39 0.40
CA ALA A 170 -3.25 16.86 0.86
C ALA A 170 -3.38 17.78 2.11
N GLY A 171 -4.47 18.55 2.24
CA GLY A 171 -4.70 19.47 3.35
C GLY A 171 -4.83 18.78 4.70
N GLU A 172 -5.40 17.59 4.76
CA GLU A 172 -5.44 16.78 5.98
C GLU A 172 -4.07 16.17 6.33
N GLY A 173 -3.23 15.87 5.33
CA GLY A 173 -1.88 15.34 5.51
C GLY A 173 -0.77 16.41 5.48
N ALA A 174 -0.87 17.40 4.58
CA ALA A 174 0.17 18.40 4.33
C ALA A 174 0.14 19.57 5.31
N GLY A 175 -0.99 19.86 5.95
CA GLY A 175 -1.06 20.87 7.02
C GLY A 175 -0.08 20.56 8.15
N ARG A 176 0.01 19.29 8.54
CA ARG A 176 0.98 18.82 9.53
C ARG A 176 2.42 18.77 9.00
N ALA A 177 2.62 18.46 7.72
CA ALA A 177 3.94 18.46 7.10
C ALA A 177 4.55 19.86 7.00
N ALA A 178 3.73 20.88 6.70
CA ALA A 178 4.18 22.26 6.62
C ALA A 178 4.54 22.84 8.00
N GLU A 179 3.86 22.44 9.06
CA GLU A 179 4.17 22.86 10.43
C GLU A 179 5.51 22.31 10.94
N LEU A 180 5.86 21.07 10.60
CA LEU A 180 7.12 20.45 11.00
C LEU A 180 8.33 21.01 10.21
N HIS A 181 8.16 21.34 8.93
CA HIS A 181 9.20 21.98 8.13
C HIS A 181 9.27 23.51 8.30
N GLY A 182 8.23 24.16 8.79
CA GLY A 182 8.14 25.63 8.93
C GLY A 182 9.06 26.23 9.99
N GLN A 183 9.67 25.43 10.84
CA GLN A 183 10.62 25.93 11.85
C GLN A 183 12.06 26.06 11.35
N ASN A 184 12.42 25.52 10.16
CA ASN A 184 13.81 25.55 9.66
C ASN A 184 14.00 25.81 8.16
N ALA A 185 12.99 26.21 7.39
CA ALA A 185 13.14 26.44 5.96
C ALA A 185 12.72 27.84 5.54
N ARG A 186 13.67 28.58 4.93
CA ARG A 186 13.35 29.74 4.07
C ARG A 186 12.36 29.29 2.98
N PRO A 187 11.39 30.14 2.54
CA PRO A 187 10.37 29.73 1.60
C PRO A 187 10.98 29.43 0.22
N GLY A 188 11.27 28.19 -0.03
CA GLY A 188 11.59 27.67 -1.36
C GLY A 188 10.29 27.13 -1.99
N ARG A 189 10.00 27.62 -3.19
CA ARG A 189 8.80 27.36 -3.97
C ARG A 189 8.42 25.87 -3.98
N LEU A 190 7.21 25.56 -3.51
CA LEU A 190 6.52 24.33 -3.85
C LEU A 190 6.36 24.29 -5.38
N ARG A 191 7.05 23.39 -6.06
CA ARG A 191 6.73 23.03 -7.44
C ARG A 191 5.69 21.91 -7.40
N VAL A 192 4.49 22.25 -7.81
CA VAL A 192 3.40 21.33 -8.14
C VAL A 192 3.62 20.83 -9.55
#